data_51889037d4191c56d5f2bebcff11750e
#
_entry.id   51889037d4191c56d5f2bebcff11750e
#
_cell.length_a   1.000
_cell.length_b   1.000
_cell.length_c   1.000
_cell.angle_alpha   90.00
_cell.angle_beta   90.00
_cell.angle_gamma   90.00
#
_symmetry.space_group_name_H-M   'P 1'
#
loop_
_entity.id
_entity.type
_entity.pdbx_description
1 polymer ?
#
loop_
_entity_poly.entity_id
_entity_poly.type
_entity_poly.pdbx_seq_one_letter_code
_entity_poly.pdbx_strand_id
1 'polypeptide(L)'
;MLIGGFTRKPAVLLLGASLVAISLVALALSRLSTRDLNYTRKLSSPFAFFGDNIELSVQVNNDKPLPVDALCQDEIDNVWRFLDKKLESHYLPYKAILPNEVHLGGYETVTRRYSLTCEKRGVFAFGPVAIRSQDPLGLYRE
;
A
#
# COMPACT_ATOMS: atom_id res chain seq x y z
N MET A 1 16.25 37.59 -34.40
CA MET A 1 17.46 36.80 -34.77
C MET A 1 18.12 36.20 -33.53
N LEU A 2 17.38 35.47 -32.72
CA LEU A 2 17.83 34.89 -31.44
C LEU A 2 17.60 33.37 -31.30
N ILE A 3 17.16 32.67 -32.35
CA ILE A 3 16.86 31.23 -32.32
C ILE A 3 18.08 30.39 -32.78
N GLY A 4 19.10 31.00 -33.38
CA GLY A 4 20.23 30.28 -33.95
C GLY A 4 21.36 29.87 -32.98
N GLY A 5 21.35 30.34 -31.75
CA GLY A 5 22.41 30.10 -30.77
C GLY A 5 22.24 28.84 -29.93
N PHE A 6 21.00 28.29 -29.82
CA PHE A 6 20.67 27.19 -28.96
C PHE A 6 21.00 25.81 -29.53
N THR A 7 21.11 25.72 -30.85
CA THR A 7 21.34 24.43 -31.55
C THR A 7 22.82 24.03 -31.69
N ARG A 8 23.77 24.87 -31.27
CA ARG A 8 25.23 24.61 -31.43
C ARG A 8 25.88 23.89 -30.23
N LYS A 9 25.15 23.57 -29.19
CA LYS A 9 25.74 22.81 -28.06
C LYS A 9 25.06 21.44 -27.95
N PRO A 10 25.60 20.40 -28.61
CA PRO A 10 25.02 19.04 -28.54
C PRO A 10 24.90 18.53 -27.11
N ALA A 11 25.77 18.99 -26.21
CA ALA A 11 25.71 18.67 -24.80
C ALA A 11 24.38 19.10 -24.10
N VAL A 12 23.83 20.27 -24.44
CA VAL A 12 22.57 20.76 -23.88
C VAL A 12 21.38 19.94 -24.37
N LEU A 13 21.41 19.56 -25.66
CA LEU A 13 20.39 18.69 -26.25
C LEU A 13 20.43 17.29 -25.65
N LEU A 14 21.60 16.71 -25.43
CA LEU A 14 21.79 15.41 -24.81
C LEU A 14 21.32 15.46 -23.35
N LEU A 15 21.64 16.52 -22.62
CA LEU A 15 21.20 16.69 -21.22
C LEU A 15 19.69 16.85 -21.13
N GLY A 16 19.07 17.62 -22.00
CA GLY A 16 17.61 17.74 -22.08
C GLY A 16 16.94 16.42 -22.44
N ALA A 17 17.46 15.71 -23.42
CA ALA A 17 16.93 14.41 -23.83
C ALA A 17 17.05 13.37 -22.72
N SER A 18 18.15 13.35 -21.96
CA SER A 18 18.33 12.43 -20.84
C SER A 18 17.35 12.71 -19.69
N LEU A 19 17.10 13.98 -19.36
CA LEU A 19 16.12 14.36 -18.35
C LEU A 19 14.71 13.94 -18.75
N VAL A 20 14.33 14.14 -20.01
CA VAL A 20 13.01 13.70 -20.52
C VAL A 20 12.92 12.17 -20.47
N ALA A 21 13.96 11.46 -20.89
CA ALA A 21 13.96 9.99 -20.85
C ALA A 21 13.82 9.46 -19.41
N ILE A 22 14.56 10.02 -18.45
CA ILE A 22 14.46 9.65 -17.03
C ILE A 22 13.05 9.93 -16.50
N SER A 23 12.46 11.07 -16.84
CA SER A 23 11.10 11.42 -16.41
C SER A 23 10.06 10.46 -16.98
N LEU A 24 10.18 10.07 -18.24
CA LEU A 24 9.29 9.09 -18.86
C LEU A 24 9.42 7.70 -18.24
N VAL A 25 10.62 7.27 -17.95
CA VAL A 25 10.88 6.00 -17.26
C VAL A 25 10.28 6.04 -15.85
N ALA A 26 10.50 7.12 -15.10
CA ALA A 26 9.93 7.29 -13.76
C ALA A 26 8.39 7.24 -13.78
N LEU A 27 7.75 7.91 -14.73
CA LEU A 27 6.29 7.87 -14.93
C LEU A 27 5.79 6.46 -15.27
N ALA A 28 6.50 5.73 -16.12
CA ALA A 28 6.14 4.37 -16.47
C ALA A 28 6.25 3.44 -15.25
N LEU A 29 7.32 3.55 -14.47
CA LEU A 29 7.54 2.77 -13.26
C LEU A 29 6.48 3.09 -12.20
N SER A 30 6.13 4.37 -12.00
CA SER A 30 5.08 4.78 -11.07
C SER A 30 3.72 4.15 -11.42
N ARG A 31 3.31 4.21 -12.68
CA ARG A 31 2.05 3.60 -13.14
C ARG A 31 2.03 2.08 -13.01
N LEU A 32 3.16 1.43 -13.07
CA LEU A 32 3.29 -0.01 -12.88
C LEU A 32 3.38 -0.39 -11.40
N SER A 33 3.68 0.56 -10.52
CA SER A 33 3.94 0.28 -9.11
C SER A 33 2.71 -0.17 -8.34
N THR A 34 1.54 0.40 -8.60
CA THR A 34 0.26 0.05 -7.92
C THR A 34 -0.49 -1.11 -8.55
N ARG A 35 -0.13 -1.50 -9.77
CA ARG A 35 -0.76 -2.65 -10.43
C ARG A 35 -0.25 -3.96 -9.84
N ASP A 36 -1.10 -4.99 -9.88
CA ASP A 36 -0.75 -6.36 -9.51
C ASP A 36 -0.29 -6.55 -8.05
N LEU A 37 -0.82 -5.71 -7.13
CA LEU A 37 -0.77 -5.94 -5.70
C LEU A 37 -2.08 -6.60 -5.25
N ASN A 38 -1.97 -7.81 -4.71
CA ASN A 38 -3.11 -8.56 -4.19
C ASN A 38 -3.11 -8.51 -2.66
N TYR A 39 -4.22 -8.03 -2.09
CA TYR A 39 -4.44 -7.99 -0.65
C TYR A 39 -5.53 -8.97 -0.26
N THR A 40 -5.18 -9.93 0.58
CA THR A 40 -6.10 -10.97 1.03
C THR A 40 -6.17 -11.02 2.55
N ARG A 41 -7.37 -11.18 3.08
CA ARG A 41 -7.64 -11.36 4.50
C ARG A 41 -8.20 -12.73 4.77
N LYS A 42 -7.75 -13.36 5.85
CA LYS A 42 -8.30 -14.62 6.35
C LYS A 42 -8.47 -14.52 7.86
N LEU A 43 -9.64 -14.90 8.34
CA LEU A 43 -9.93 -15.07 9.76
C LEU A 43 -9.78 -16.53 10.13
N SER A 44 -9.27 -16.81 11.30
CA SER A 44 -9.17 -18.17 11.84
C SER A 44 -10.55 -18.81 12.06
N SER A 45 -11.56 -17.99 12.34
CA SER A 45 -12.96 -18.40 12.48
C SER A 45 -13.90 -17.30 11.98
N PRO A 46 -14.98 -17.64 11.25
CA PRO A 46 -16.02 -16.69 10.89
C PRO A 46 -16.96 -16.33 12.05
N PHE A 47 -16.88 -17.08 13.15
CA PHE A 47 -17.70 -16.89 14.36
C PHE A 47 -16.79 -16.78 15.58
N ALA A 48 -17.15 -15.91 16.51
CA ALA A 48 -16.49 -15.75 17.80
C ALA A 48 -17.52 -15.40 18.88
N PHE A 49 -17.30 -15.90 20.08
CA PHE A 49 -18.06 -15.47 21.25
C PHE A 49 -17.43 -14.22 21.86
N PHE A 50 -18.19 -13.56 22.72
CA PHE A 50 -17.68 -12.42 23.47
C PHE A 50 -16.47 -12.86 24.33
N GLY A 51 -15.37 -12.17 24.16
CA GLY A 51 -14.11 -12.46 24.85
C GLY A 51 -13.20 -13.48 24.14
N ASP A 52 -13.66 -14.12 23.08
CA ASP A 52 -12.81 -15.02 22.30
C ASP A 52 -11.72 -14.26 21.57
N ASN A 53 -10.56 -14.91 21.46
CA ASN A 53 -9.46 -14.45 20.62
C ASN A 53 -9.53 -15.16 19.27
N ILE A 54 -9.52 -14.37 18.20
CA ILE A 54 -9.42 -14.85 16.83
C ILE A 54 -8.16 -14.28 16.17
N GLU A 55 -7.66 -14.97 15.19
CA GLU A 55 -6.50 -14.52 14.40
C GLU A 55 -6.97 -13.96 13.06
N LEU A 56 -6.54 -12.73 12.76
CA LEU A 56 -6.63 -12.11 11.45
C LEU A 56 -5.28 -12.25 10.73
N SER A 57 -5.27 -12.96 9.63
CA SER A 57 -4.11 -13.08 8.75
C SER A 57 -4.30 -12.18 7.53
N VAL A 58 -3.40 -11.24 7.36
CA VAL A 58 -3.34 -10.32 6.22
C VAL A 58 -2.18 -10.72 5.33
N GLN A 59 -2.47 -11.00 4.08
CA GLN A 59 -1.47 -11.39 3.09
C GLN A 59 -1.44 -10.35 1.97
N VAL A 60 -0.26 -9.82 1.70
CA VAL A 60 0.00 -8.90 0.59
C VAL A 60 0.97 -9.59 -0.36
N ASN A 61 0.56 -9.72 -1.60
CA ASN A 61 1.34 -10.35 -2.66
C ASN A 61 1.68 -9.35 -3.76
N ASN A 62 2.93 -9.33 -4.18
CA ASN A 62 3.41 -8.56 -5.30
C ASN A 62 3.62 -9.49 -6.49
N ASP A 63 2.74 -9.45 -7.48
CA ASP A 63 2.78 -10.31 -8.68
C ASP A 63 3.65 -9.76 -9.81
N LYS A 64 4.48 -8.76 -9.53
CA LYS A 64 5.37 -8.13 -10.52
C LYS A 64 6.85 -8.26 -10.15
N PRO A 65 7.76 -8.13 -11.12
CA PRO A 65 9.20 -8.24 -10.88
C PRO A 65 9.80 -7.04 -10.15
N LEU A 66 9.09 -5.90 -10.12
CA LEU A 66 9.57 -4.66 -9.50
C LEU A 66 9.28 -4.66 -7.99
N PRO A 67 10.23 -4.26 -7.14
CA PRO A 67 9.97 -4.06 -5.74
C PRO A 67 8.97 -2.92 -5.53
N VAL A 68 8.22 -2.98 -4.44
CA VAL A 68 7.23 -1.97 -4.07
C VAL A 68 7.18 -1.76 -2.57
N ASP A 69 7.11 -0.48 -2.19
CA ASP A 69 6.78 -0.06 -0.84
C ASP A 69 5.31 0.35 -0.82
N ALA A 70 4.52 -0.33 -0.04
CA ALA A 70 3.09 -0.09 0.02
C ALA A 70 2.61 0.12 1.45
N LEU A 71 1.73 1.11 1.61
CA LEU A 71 0.95 1.32 2.82
C LEU A 71 -0.48 0.84 2.55
N CYS A 72 -0.84 -0.27 3.15
CA CYS A 72 -2.19 -0.81 3.11
C CYS A 72 -2.95 -0.31 4.35
N GLN A 73 -3.98 0.50 4.13
CA GLN A 73 -4.87 1.00 5.18
C GLN A 73 -6.18 0.24 5.11
N ASP A 74 -6.38 -0.67 6.04
CA ASP A 74 -7.57 -1.50 6.12
C ASP A 74 -8.58 -0.86 7.09
N GLU A 75 -9.79 -0.57 6.59
CA GLU A 75 -10.87 -0.07 7.44
C GLU A 75 -11.53 -1.23 8.17
N ILE A 76 -11.61 -1.13 9.47
CA ILE A 76 -12.22 -2.14 10.35
C ILE A 76 -13.20 -1.47 11.31
N ASP A 77 -14.15 -2.22 11.81
CA ASP A 77 -15.06 -1.72 12.85
C ASP A 77 -14.30 -1.57 14.17
N ASN A 78 -14.49 -0.43 14.86
CA ASN A 78 -13.81 -0.08 16.11
C ASN A 78 -14.35 -0.88 17.31
N VAL A 79 -14.79 -2.11 17.07
CA VAL A 79 -15.27 -3.07 18.09
C VAL A 79 -14.23 -4.15 18.39
N TRP A 80 -13.21 -4.25 17.54
CA TRP A 80 -12.15 -5.22 17.67
C TRP A 80 -11.00 -4.65 18.48
N ARG A 81 -10.58 -5.37 19.49
CA ARG A 81 -9.37 -5.05 20.23
C ARG A 81 -8.20 -5.84 19.67
N PHE A 82 -7.25 -5.16 19.07
CA PHE A 82 -5.99 -5.74 18.64
C PHE A 82 -5.03 -5.81 19.83
N LEU A 83 -4.46 -6.98 20.07
CA LEU A 83 -3.48 -7.18 21.15
C LEU A 83 -2.08 -6.73 20.74
N ASP A 84 -1.74 -6.88 19.46
CA ASP A 84 -0.38 -6.71 18.95
C ASP A 84 -0.17 -5.41 18.18
N LYS A 85 -1.22 -4.66 17.90
CA LYS A 85 -1.16 -3.46 17.07
C LYS A 85 -2.11 -2.36 17.55
N LYS A 86 -1.62 -1.14 17.52
CA LYS A 86 -2.46 0.04 17.76
C LYS A 86 -3.13 0.45 16.47
N LEU A 87 -4.44 0.65 16.53
CA LEU A 87 -5.24 1.15 15.42
C LEU A 87 -5.13 2.67 15.31
N GLU A 88 -5.23 3.16 14.11
CA GLU A 88 -5.33 4.60 13.85
C GLU A 88 -6.79 5.06 13.89
N SER A 89 -6.98 6.32 14.25
CA SER A 89 -8.30 6.93 14.29
C SER A 89 -8.83 7.15 12.88
N HIS A 90 -10.09 6.76 12.67
CA HIS A 90 -10.84 7.06 11.46
C HIS A 90 -11.74 8.29 11.68
N TYR A 91 -12.13 9.00 10.61
CA TYR A 91 -13.06 10.14 10.71
C TYR A 91 -14.45 9.72 11.20
N LEU A 92 -14.85 8.45 10.99
CA LEU A 92 -16.06 7.86 11.54
C LEU A 92 -15.75 7.23 12.90
N PRO A 93 -16.50 7.55 13.97
CA PRO A 93 -16.17 7.12 15.33
C PRO A 93 -16.34 5.60 15.57
N TYR A 94 -17.08 4.91 14.70
CA TYR A 94 -17.28 3.45 14.76
C TYR A 94 -16.28 2.68 13.88
N LYS A 95 -15.41 3.37 13.18
CA LYS A 95 -14.36 2.79 12.33
C LYS A 95 -12.97 3.07 12.90
N ALA A 96 -12.04 2.22 12.55
CA ALA A 96 -10.61 2.38 12.81
C ALA A 96 -9.82 1.94 11.59
N ILE A 97 -8.58 2.35 11.49
CA ILE A 97 -7.67 1.98 10.41
C ILE A 97 -6.59 1.08 10.97
N LEU A 98 -6.40 -0.06 10.31
CA LEU A 98 -5.27 -0.95 10.52
C LEU A 98 -4.19 -0.63 9.48
N PRO A 99 -3.14 0.12 9.85
CA PRO A 99 -2.08 0.45 8.90
C PRO A 99 -1.11 -0.72 8.79
N ASN A 100 -0.81 -1.14 7.57
CA ASN A 100 0.17 -2.15 7.22
C ASN A 100 1.17 -1.58 6.23
N GLU A 101 2.35 -1.23 6.72
CA GLU A 101 3.48 -0.90 5.85
C GLU A 101 4.19 -2.19 5.45
N VAL A 102 4.34 -2.41 4.17
CA VAL A 102 4.99 -3.58 3.61
C VAL A 102 6.02 -3.16 2.56
N HIS A 103 7.18 -3.78 2.66
CA HIS A 103 8.24 -3.69 1.66
C HIS A 103 8.29 -5.04 0.97
N LEU A 104 7.97 -5.07 -0.31
CA LEU A 104 7.88 -6.29 -1.10
C LEU A 104 8.91 -6.25 -2.22
N GLY A 105 9.74 -7.26 -2.30
CA GLY A 105 10.56 -7.54 -3.47
C GLY A 105 9.69 -7.99 -4.65
N GLY A 106 10.34 -8.20 -5.81
CA GLY A 106 9.64 -8.78 -6.96
C GLY A 106 9.14 -10.18 -6.66
N TYR A 107 7.86 -10.45 -6.96
CA TYR A 107 7.19 -11.74 -6.73
C TYR A 107 7.20 -12.20 -5.26
N GLU A 108 7.23 -11.26 -4.33
CA GLU A 108 7.25 -11.54 -2.90
C GLU A 108 5.86 -11.45 -2.28
N THR A 109 5.65 -12.32 -1.29
CA THR A 109 4.43 -12.35 -0.48
C THR A 109 4.79 -12.14 0.98
N VAL A 110 4.14 -11.19 1.62
CA VAL A 110 4.26 -10.94 3.06
C VAL A 110 2.95 -11.27 3.75
N THR A 111 3.03 -12.05 4.82
CA THR A 111 1.87 -12.39 5.67
C THR A 111 2.07 -11.80 7.05
N ARG A 112 1.08 -11.06 7.54
CA ARG A 112 1.03 -10.54 8.91
C ARG A 112 -0.15 -11.14 9.64
N ARG A 113 0.05 -11.50 10.90
CA ARG A 113 -0.97 -12.08 11.77
C ARG A 113 -1.22 -11.16 12.94
N TYR A 114 -2.48 -10.99 13.28
CA TYR A 114 -2.94 -10.15 14.37
C TYR A 114 -3.90 -10.92 15.24
N SER A 115 -3.73 -10.81 16.54
CA SER A 115 -4.66 -11.36 17.52
C SER A 115 -5.72 -10.34 17.86
N LEU A 116 -6.98 -10.71 17.68
CA LEU A 116 -8.15 -9.88 17.93
C LEU A 116 -8.98 -10.46 19.03
N THR A 117 -9.48 -9.62 19.94
CA THR A 117 -10.49 -9.99 20.92
C THR A 117 -11.83 -9.42 20.53
N CYS A 118 -12.87 -10.25 20.58
CA CYS A 118 -14.24 -9.85 20.29
C CYS A 118 -14.87 -9.22 21.54
N GLU A 119 -15.09 -7.89 21.51
CA GLU A 119 -15.65 -7.15 22.68
C GLU A 119 -17.13 -6.79 22.53
N LYS A 120 -17.76 -7.06 21.40
CA LYS A 120 -19.18 -6.77 21.14
C LYS A 120 -19.86 -7.86 20.34
N ARG A 121 -21.17 -7.99 20.54
CA ARG A 121 -22.02 -8.88 19.75
C ARG A 121 -22.52 -8.15 18.52
N GLY A 122 -22.59 -8.85 17.39
CA GLY A 122 -23.10 -8.31 16.13
C GLY A 122 -22.50 -9.01 14.93
N VAL A 123 -22.81 -8.49 13.75
CA VAL A 123 -22.20 -8.87 12.49
C VAL A 123 -21.30 -7.73 12.09
N PHE A 124 -20.02 -8.01 11.96
CA PHE A 124 -18.99 -7.01 11.65
C PHE A 124 -18.32 -7.37 10.33
N ALA A 125 -18.12 -6.36 9.50
CA ALA A 125 -17.43 -6.53 8.24
C ALA A 125 -16.07 -5.80 8.30
N PHE A 126 -15.07 -6.42 7.68
CA PHE A 126 -13.84 -5.70 7.36
C PHE A 126 -14.11 -4.86 6.11
N GLY A 127 -13.83 -3.57 6.20
CA GLY A 127 -14.13 -2.59 5.17
C GLY A 127 -13.19 -2.63 3.98
N PRO A 128 -13.27 -1.65 3.10
CA PRO A 128 -12.36 -1.54 1.97
C PRO A 128 -10.91 -1.34 2.44
N VAL A 129 -9.97 -1.76 1.62
CA VAL A 129 -8.54 -1.51 1.81
C VAL A 129 -8.11 -0.42 0.85
N ALA A 130 -7.52 0.64 1.36
CA ALA A 130 -6.81 1.62 0.57
C ALA A 130 -5.34 1.22 0.50
N ILE A 131 -4.83 0.97 -0.70
CA ILE A 131 -3.42 0.66 -0.94
C ILE A 131 -2.78 1.89 -1.54
N ARG A 132 -1.79 2.45 -0.84
CA ARG A 132 -0.96 3.55 -1.33
C ARG A 132 0.44 3.01 -1.53
N SER A 133 0.98 3.13 -2.72
CA SER A 133 2.37 2.75 -2.97
C SER A 133 3.22 3.98 -3.23
N GLN A 134 4.48 3.90 -2.79
CA GLN A 134 5.51 4.84 -3.20
C GLN A 134 6.25 4.22 -4.39
N ASP A 135 6.55 5.03 -5.38
CA ASP A 135 7.43 4.56 -6.45
C ASP A 135 8.85 4.32 -5.90
N PRO A 136 9.62 3.42 -6.51
CA PRO A 136 10.98 3.11 -6.08
C PRO A 136 11.92 4.32 -6.06
N LEU A 137 11.58 5.38 -6.77
CA LEU A 137 12.34 6.62 -6.84
C LEU A 137 11.84 7.71 -5.90
N GLY A 138 10.69 7.51 -5.22
CA GLY A 138 10.09 8.44 -4.26
C GLY A 138 9.61 9.75 -4.87
N LEU A 139 9.46 9.83 -6.19
CA LEU A 139 9.12 11.05 -6.92
C LEU A 139 7.61 11.31 -6.97
N TYR A 140 6.79 10.27 -6.84
CA TYR A 140 5.33 10.37 -6.86
C TYR A 140 4.71 9.58 -5.70
N ARG A 141 3.78 10.22 -4.99
CA ARG A 141 2.90 9.59 -3.99
C ARG A 141 1.47 9.60 -4.54
N GLU A 142 0.89 8.44 -4.71
CA GLU A 142 -0.56 8.29 -4.96
C GLU A 142 -1.30 7.90 -3.68
#